data_2eb3066546327841f10cb8616a15bf2b
#
_entry.id   2eb3066546327841f10cb8616a15bf2b
#
_cell.length_a   1.000
_cell.length_b   1.000
_cell.length_c   1.000
_cell.angle_alpha   90.00
_cell.angle_beta   90.00
_cell.angle_gamma   90.00
#
_symmetry.space_group_name_H-M   'P 1'
#
loop_
_entity.id
_entity.type
_entity.pdbx_description
1 polymer ?
#
loop_
_entity_poly.entity_id
_entity_poly.type
_entity_poly.pdbx_seq_one_letter_code
_entity_poly.pdbx_strand_id
1 'polypeptide(L)'
;YLKLLPVFIFLIPGMIAYALNAKSGGAFLPVDANGVAISDAAFPTLVAKLLPAGFKGLVVCGILAALMSSLASLFNSSAMLFTIDFYKRLRPQTSEKSLVRIGQIATVVIVILGILWIPIMRSVGNVLYNYLQDVQSVLAPGIAAAFLLGICWKRATAKGGMWGLLAGIIIGLTRLGAKVYYSNVTDASDNWFKTVFFDFNWLYFCGVMLIVCCLVV
;
A
#
# COMPACT_ATOMS: atom_id res chain seq x y z
N TYR A 1 16.31 -2.73 -15.65
CA TYR A 1 16.02 -1.67 -16.62
C TYR A 1 14.53 -1.34 -16.73
N LEU A 2 13.62 -2.33 -16.74
CA LEU A 2 12.17 -2.10 -16.83
C LEU A 2 11.58 -1.27 -15.68
N LYS A 3 12.17 -1.28 -14.48
CA LYS A 3 11.73 -0.48 -13.34
C LYS A 3 12.19 0.98 -13.37
N LEU A 4 13.16 1.33 -14.22
CA LEU A 4 13.59 2.73 -14.38
C LEU A 4 12.58 3.55 -15.20
N LEU A 5 11.94 2.93 -16.18
CA LEU A 5 10.98 3.58 -17.05
C LEU A 5 9.76 4.15 -16.29
N PRO A 6 9.13 3.41 -15.35
CA PRO A 6 8.06 3.96 -14.50
C PRO A 6 8.49 5.19 -13.68
N VAL A 7 9.74 5.25 -13.21
CA VAL A 7 10.24 6.40 -12.45
C VAL A 7 10.13 7.68 -13.29
N PHE A 8 10.55 7.65 -14.55
CA PHE A 8 10.41 8.79 -15.46
C PHE A 8 8.95 9.12 -15.75
N ILE A 9 8.10 8.10 -15.94
CA ILE A 9 6.66 8.29 -16.20
C ILE A 9 5.96 8.98 -15.02
N PHE A 10 6.41 8.77 -13.80
CA PHE A 10 5.82 9.43 -12.62
C PHE A 10 6.48 10.77 -12.30
N LEU A 11 7.81 10.88 -12.42
CA LEU A 11 8.54 12.11 -12.10
C LEU A 11 8.25 13.24 -13.08
N ILE A 12 8.25 12.97 -14.38
CA ILE A 12 8.10 14.01 -15.41
C ILE A 12 6.76 14.75 -15.27
N PRO A 13 5.59 14.09 -15.18
CA PRO A 13 4.33 14.80 -14.94
C PRO A 13 4.32 15.61 -13.64
N GLY A 14 4.93 15.10 -12.57
CA GLY A 14 5.07 15.83 -11.31
C GLY A 14 5.89 17.12 -11.45
N MET A 15 7.01 17.06 -12.14
CA MET A 15 7.86 18.22 -12.44
C MET A 15 7.13 19.25 -13.32
N ILE A 16 6.40 18.81 -14.33
CA ILE A 16 5.61 19.68 -15.20
C ILE A 16 4.51 20.37 -14.39
N ALA A 17 3.79 19.64 -13.54
CA ALA A 17 2.75 20.20 -12.69
C ALA A 17 3.30 21.24 -11.73
N TYR A 18 4.46 20.98 -11.11
CA TYR A 18 5.14 21.91 -10.23
C TYR A 18 5.56 23.19 -10.98
N ALA A 19 6.21 23.05 -12.14
CA ALA A 19 6.63 24.20 -12.95
C ALA A 19 5.45 25.06 -13.42
N LEU A 20 4.34 24.45 -13.83
CA LEU A 20 3.12 25.16 -14.22
C LEU A 20 2.46 25.84 -13.03
N ASN A 21 2.46 25.20 -11.86
CA ASN A 21 1.95 25.81 -10.63
C ASN A 21 2.76 27.02 -10.20
N ALA A 22 4.09 26.96 -10.26
CA ALA A 22 4.98 28.08 -10.00
C ALA A 22 4.75 29.22 -10.99
N LYS A 23 4.63 28.91 -12.29
CA LYS A 23 4.38 29.91 -13.35
C LYS A 23 3.01 30.59 -13.23
N SER A 24 2.00 29.89 -12.73
CA SER A 24 0.64 30.41 -12.53
C SER A 24 0.42 31.10 -11.17
N GLY A 25 1.47 31.34 -10.39
CA GLY A 25 1.35 31.93 -9.07
C GLY A 25 0.59 31.06 -8.06
N GLY A 26 0.64 29.73 -8.21
CA GLY A 26 -0.04 28.80 -7.32
C GLY A 26 -1.46 28.40 -7.73
N ALA A 27 -1.99 28.93 -8.84
CA ALA A 27 -3.38 28.70 -9.28
C ALA A 27 -3.56 27.43 -10.13
N PHE A 28 -2.49 26.71 -10.46
CA PHE A 28 -2.61 25.54 -11.34
C PHE A 28 -3.12 24.29 -10.60
N LEU A 29 -2.58 24.03 -9.41
CA LEU A 29 -3.00 22.89 -8.58
C LEU A 29 -4.09 23.31 -7.59
N PRO A 30 -5.04 22.42 -7.26
CA PRO A 30 -5.95 22.66 -6.16
C PRO A 30 -5.16 22.75 -4.85
N VAL A 31 -5.62 23.63 -3.96
CA VAL A 31 -5.02 23.82 -2.63
C VAL A 31 -5.91 23.21 -1.56
N ASP A 32 -5.30 22.71 -0.50
CA ASP A 32 -5.99 22.23 0.69
C ASP A 32 -6.50 23.43 1.54
N ALA A 33 -7.27 23.15 2.58
CA ALA A 33 -7.79 24.14 3.53
C ALA A 33 -6.69 25.01 4.15
N ASN A 34 -5.46 24.52 4.19
CA ASN A 34 -4.26 25.21 4.68
C ASN A 34 -3.50 26.02 3.61
N GLY A 35 -4.02 26.12 2.38
CA GLY A 35 -3.36 26.81 1.27
C GLY A 35 -2.18 26.06 0.63
N VAL A 36 -1.98 24.80 0.98
CA VAL A 36 -0.91 23.95 0.43
C VAL A 36 -1.42 23.21 -0.81
N ALA A 37 -0.61 23.18 -1.88
CA ALA A 37 -0.95 22.49 -3.12
C ALA A 37 -1.06 20.98 -2.89
N ILE A 38 -2.17 20.37 -3.33
CA ILE A 38 -2.44 18.94 -3.19
C ILE A 38 -1.62 18.19 -4.25
N SER A 39 -0.54 17.54 -3.81
CA SER A 39 0.38 16.80 -4.69
C SER A 39 -0.30 15.66 -5.44
N ASP A 40 -1.23 14.96 -4.81
CA ASP A 40 -1.96 13.82 -5.41
C ASP A 40 -2.88 14.26 -6.56
N ALA A 41 -3.25 15.53 -6.62
CA ALA A 41 -4.05 16.10 -7.71
C ALA A 41 -3.23 16.51 -8.95
N ALA A 42 -1.88 16.39 -8.90
CA ALA A 42 -1.01 16.85 -9.98
C ALA A 42 -1.33 16.16 -11.32
N PHE A 43 -1.35 14.84 -11.35
CA PHE A 43 -1.63 14.07 -12.56
C PHE A 43 -3.07 14.26 -13.09
N PRO A 44 -4.12 14.15 -12.28
CA PRO A 44 -5.49 14.43 -12.72
C PRO A 44 -5.64 15.86 -13.26
N THR A 45 -5.01 16.85 -12.64
CA THR A 45 -5.08 18.26 -13.07
C THR A 45 -4.37 18.47 -14.42
N LEU A 46 -3.21 17.84 -14.63
CA LEU A 46 -2.54 17.86 -15.92
C LEU A 46 -3.41 17.27 -17.03
N VAL A 47 -3.98 16.09 -16.80
CA VAL A 47 -4.90 15.45 -17.75
C VAL A 47 -6.10 16.34 -18.03
N ALA A 48 -6.70 16.93 -16.99
CA ALA A 48 -7.89 17.75 -17.12
C ALA A 48 -7.64 19.09 -17.85
N LYS A 49 -6.49 19.73 -17.61
CA LYS A 49 -6.21 21.08 -18.14
C LYS A 49 -5.43 21.08 -19.47
N LEU A 50 -4.53 20.12 -19.69
CA LEU A 50 -3.62 20.14 -20.85
C LEU A 50 -4.09 19.28 -22.02
N LEU A 51 -4.84 18.19 -21.78
CA LEU A 51 -5.22 17.29 -22.85
C LEU A 51 -6.54 17.72 -23.54
N PRO A 52 -6.63 17.59 -24.87
CA PRO A 52 -7.90 17.73 -25.60
C PRO A 52 -8.90 16.65 -25.19
N ALA A 53 -10.21 16.91 -25.43
CA ALA A 53 -11.30 16.05 -24.96
C ALA A 53 -11.15 14.55 -25.32
N GLY A 54 -10.77 14.23 -26.57
CA GLY A 54 -10.59 12.84 -27.00
C GLY A 54 -9.45 12.11 -26.26
N PHE A 55 -8.33 12.78 -26.08
CA PHE A 55 -7.18 12.20 -25.34
C PHE A 55 -7.46 12.03 -23.84
N LYS A 56 -8.27 12.92 -23.22
CA LYS A 56 -8.72 12.73 -21.84
C LYS A 56 -9.47 11.42 -21.68
N GLY A 57 -10.41 11.14 -22.59
CA GLY A 57 -11.18 9.91 -22.56
C GLY A 57 -10.29 8.67 -22.71
N LEU A 58 -9.32 8.70 -23.60
CA LEU A 58 -8.38 7.61 -23.79
C LEU A 58 -7.52 7.33 -22.57
N VAL A 59 -7.00 8.37 -21.90
CA VAL A 59 -6.22 8.24 -20.65
C VAL A 59 -7.08 7.66 -19.53
N VAL A 60 -8.30 8.18 -19.33
CA VAL A 60 -9.21 7.69 -18.29
C VAL A 60 -9.59 6.23 -18.56
N CYS A 61 -9.91 5.88 -19.81
CA CYS A 61 -10.21 4.50 -20.20
C CYS A 61 -9.02 3.57 -19.95
N GLY A 62 -7.80 3.99 -20.28
CA GLY A 62 -6.59 3.23 -20.01
C GLY A 62 -6.34 2.98 -18.52
N ILE A 63 -6.53 4.00 -17.69
CA ILE A 63 -6.41 3.86 -16.22
C ILE A 63 -7.47 2.89 -15.67
N LEU A 64 -8.73 3.04 -16.11
CA LEU A 64 -9.80 2.14 -15.67
C LEU A 64 -9.55 0.69 -16.09
N ALA A 65 -9.09 0.48 -17.32
CA ALA A 65 -8.75 -0.84 -17.83
C ALA A 65 -7.60 -1.49 -17.01
N ALA A 66 -6.56 -0.71 -16.70
CA ALA A 66 -5.44 -1.17 -15.87
C ALA A 66 -5.89 -1.50 -14.44
N LEU A 67 -6.73 -0.67 -13.83
CA LEU A 67 -7.31 -0.91 -12.50
C LEU A 67 -8.18 -2.16 -12.49
N MET A 68 -9.07 -2.34 -13.47
CA MET A 68 -9.92 -3.52 -13.58
C MET A 68 -9.10 -4.81 -13.69
N SER A 69 -8.05 -4.81 -14.54
CA SER A 69 -7.17 -5.96 -14.71
C SER A 69 -6.45 -6.33 -13.41
N SER A 70 -5.86 -5.33 -12.74
CA SER A 70 -5.10 -5.54 -11.49
C SER A 70 -6.00 -5.99 -10.34
N LEU A 71 -7.16 -5.37 -10.17
CA LEU A 71 -8.12 -5.72 -9.12
C LEU A 71 -8.71 -7.11 -9.33
N ALA A 72 -9.07 -7.47 -10.57
CA ALA A 72 -9.59 -8.79 -10.88
C ALA A 72 -8.59 -9.89 -10.53
N SER A 73 -7.32 -9.68 -10.88
CA SER A 73 -6.23 -10.60 -10.55
C SER A 73 -6.02 -10.73 -9.03
N LEU A 74 -5.99 -9.60 -8.33
CA LEU A 74 -5.80 -9.55 -6.88
C LEU A 74 -6.95 -10.23 -6.14
N PHE A 75 -8.18 -9.94 -6.49
CA PHE A 75 -9.36 -10.54 -5.85
C PHE A 75 -9.44 -12.04 -6.11
N ASN A 76 -9.18 -12.48 -7.34
CA ASN A 76 -9.16 -13.89 -7.68
C ASN A 76 -8.08 -14.65 -6.90
N SER A 77 -6.85 -14.13 -6.85
CA SER A 77 -5.75 -14.75 -6.10
C SER A 77 -6.04 -14.81 -4.60
N SER A 78 -6.56 -13.73 -4.02
CA SER A 78 -6.89 -13.68 -2.59
C SER A 78 -8.03 -14.63 -2.22
N ALA A 79 -9.08 -14.68 -3.05
CA ALA A 79 -10.19 -15.61 -2.86
C ALA A 79 -9.74 -17.07 -2.98
N MET A 80 -8.83 -17.36 -3.92
CA MET A 80 -8.30 -18.71 -4.13
C MET A 80 -7.43 -19.15 -2.95
N LEU A 81 -6.54 -18.29 -2.45
CA LEU A 81 -5.76 -18.55 -1.23
C LEU A 81 -6.68 -18.84 -0.03
N PHE A 82 -7.69 -18.01 0.20
CA PHE A 82 -8.63 -18.22 1.28
C PHE A 82 -9.38 -19.56 1.13
N THR A 83 -9.85 -19.86 -0.06
CA THR A 83 -10.65 -21.05 -0.31
C THR A 83 -9.83 -22.34 -0.20
N ILE A 84 -8.61 -22.35 -0.74
CA ILE A 84 -7.77 -23.56 -0.76
C ILE A 84 -7.02 -23.73 0.55
N ASP A 85 -6.34 -22.68 1.04
CA ASP A 85 -5.43 -22.79 2.18
C ASP A 85 -6.16 -22.81 3.52
N PHE A 86 -7.27 -22.06 3.64
CA PHE A 86 -8.05 -22.02 4.88
C PHE A 86 -9.26 -22.96 4.83
N TYR A 87 -10.18 -22.73 3.90
CA TYR A 87 -11.47 -23.42 3.93
C TYR A 87 -11.35 -24.91 3.61
N LYS A 88 -10.66 -25.29 2.53
CA LYS A 88 -10.46 -26.70 2.13
C LYS A 88 -9.65 -27.47 3.17
N ARG A 89 -8.71 -26.81 3.85
CA ARG A 89 -7.93 -27.42 4.93
C ARG A 89 -8.78 -27.72 6.17
N LEU A 90 -9.75 -26.86 6.47
CA LEU A 90 -10.70 -27.06 7.59
C LEU A 90 -11.81 -28.06 7.25
N ARG A 91 -12.20 -28.16 5.97
CA ARG A 91 -13.25 -29.07 5.49
C ARG A 91 -12.80 -29.83 4.23
N PRO A 92 -11.99 -30.89 4.36
CA PRO A 92 -11.39 -31.59 3.22
C PRO A 92 -12.40 -32.24 2.28
N GLN A 93 -13.58 -32.62 2.79
CA GLN A 93 -14.63 -33.34 2.02
C GLN A 93 -15.63 -32.42 1.33
N THR A 94 -15.31 -31.11 1.18
CA THR A 94 -16.20 -30.15 0.52
C THR A 94 -16.23 -30.39 -1.00
N SER A 95 -17.44 -30.38 -1.59
CA SER A 95 -17.61 -30.53 -3.04
C SER A 95 -17.01 -29.32 -3.79
N GLU A 96 -16.52 -29.51 -5.01
CA GLU A 96 -15.92 -28.45 -5.84
C GLU A 96 -16.90 -27.31 -6.11
N LYS A 97 -18.19 -27.60 -6.32
CA LYS A 97 -19.22 -26.57 -6.48
C LYS A 97 -19.35 -25.65 -5.26
N SER A 98 -19.18 -26.22 -4.07
CA SER A 98 -19.22 -25.45 -2.82
C SER A 98 -17.95 -24.61 -2.65
N LEU A 99 -16.78 -25.09 -3.07
CA LEU A 99 -15.53 -24.31 -3.06
C LEU A 99 -15.62 -23.09 -3.97
N VAL A 100 -16.22 -23.21 -5.16
CA VAL A 100 -16.43 -22.07 -6.05
C VAL A 100 -17.33 -21.01 -5.41
N ARG A 101 -18.46 -21.42 -4.79
CA ARG A 101 -19.34 -20.46 -4.07
C ARG A 101 -18.63 -19.75 -2.94
N ILE A 102 -17.81 -20.44 -2.18
CA ILE A 102 -17.04 -19.87 -1.08
C ILE A 102 -16.00 -18.88 -1.62
N GLY A 103 -15.34 -19.21 -2.73
CA GLY A 103 -14.44 -18.26 -3.42
C GLY A 103 -15.17 -16.98 -3.85
N GLN A 104 -16.38 -17.09 -4.39
CA GLN A 104 -17.19 -15.92 -4.75
C GLN A 104 -17.58 -15.07 -3.53
N ILE A 105 -18.00 -15.72 -2.43
CA ILE A 105 -18.32 -15.03 -1.17
C ILE A 105 -17.07 -14.36 -0.61
N ALA A 106 -15.92 -15.03 -0.62
CA ALA A 106 -14.65 -14.48 -0.17
C ALA A 106 -14.27 -13.24 -0.99
N THR A 107 -14.45 -13.27 -2.31
CA THR A 107 -14.23 -12.11 -3.18
C THR A 107 -15.10 -10.92 -2.75
N VAL A 108 -16.40 -11.14 -2.54
CA VAL A 108 -17.32 -10.07 -2.10
C VAL A 108 -16.91 -9.50 -0.75
N VAL A 109 -16.54 -10.34 0.20
CA VAL A 109 -16.07 -9.90 1.52
C VAL A 109 -14.79 -9.07 1.41
N ILE A 110 -13.82 -9.49 0.59
CA ILE A 110 -12.57 -8.75 0.38
C ILE A 110 -12.85 -7.39 -0.26
N VAL A 111 -13.76 -7.31 -1.22
CA VAL A 111 -14.18 -6.04 -1.84
C VAL A 111 -14.79 -5.10 -0.80
N ILE A 112 -15.70 -5.61 0.02
CA ILE A 112 -16.34 -4.81 1.08
C ILE A 112 -15.29 -4.30 2.08
N LEU A 113 -14.37 -5.15 2.53
CA LEU A 113 -13.28 -4.75 3.41
C LEU A 113 -12.38 -3.70 2.77
N GLY A 114 -12.10 -3.82 1.46
CA GLY A 114 -11.36 -2.81 0.71
C GLY A 114 -12.06 -1.45 0.69
N ILE A 115 -13.37 -1.43 0.48
CA ILE A 115 -14.17 -0.20 0.50
C ILE A 115 -14.18 0.42 1.90
N LEU A 116 -14.35 -0.39 2.95
CA LEU A 116 -14.32 0.06 4.34
C LEU A 116 -12.94 0.61 4.76
N TRP A 117 -11.88 0.20 4.06
CA TRP A 117 -10.53 0.70 4.31
C TRP A 117 -10.29 2.13 3.80
N ILE A 118 -11.05 2.59 2.80
CA ILE A 118 -10.87 3.90 2.17
C ILE A 118 -10.92 5.07 3.19
N PRO A 119 -11.91 5.16 4.10
CA PRO A 119 -11.94 6.24 5.08
C PRO A 119 -10.76 6.20 6.06
N ILE A 120 -10.30 5.01 6.45
CA ILE A 120 -9.12 4.85 7.31
C ILE A 120 -7.87 5.41 6.60
N MET A 121 -7.70 5.09 5.33
CA MET A 121 -6.58 5.57 4.53
C MET A 121 -6.53 7.11 4.47
N ARG A 122 -7.68 7.77 4.32
CA ARG A 122 -7.77 9.23 4.27
C ARG A 122 -7.40 9.91 5.59
N SER A 123 -7.59 9.24 6.72
CA SER A 123 -7.25 9.79 8.04
C SER A 123 -5.77 9.63 8.41
N VAL A 124 -5.02 8.76 7.73
CA VAL A 124 -3.63 8.43 8.10
C VAL A 124 -2.58 9.26 7.37
N GLY A 125 -2.88 9.80 6.21
CA GLY A 125 -1.86 10.50 5.41
C GLY A 125 -2.41 11.55 4.47
N ASN A 126 -1.73 12.69 4.42
CA ASN A 126 -2.04 13.79 3.50
C ASN A 126 -1.55 13.50 2.07
N VAL A 127 -0.63 12.54 1.88
CA VAL A 127 -0.07 12.16 0.57
C VAL A 127 -0.21 10.65 0.40
N LEU A 128 -0.97 10.23 -0.60
CA LEU A 128 -1.26 8.83 -0.91
C LEU A 128 0.02 7.99 -1.10
N TYR A 129 1.03 8.55 -1.73
CA TYR A 129 2.31 7.88 -1.95
C TYR A 129 2.98 7.48 -0.63
N ASN A 130 3.07 8.40 0.33
CA ASN A 130 3.68 8.12 1.63
C ASN A 130 2.92 7.03 2.38
N TYR A 131 1.59 7.06 2.34
CA TYR A 131 0.76 6.02 2.93
C TYR A 131 1.03 4.64 2.33
N LEU A 132 1.09 4.53 1.00
CA LEU A 132 1.39 3.26 0.33
C LEU A 132 2.79 2.73 0.70
N GLN A 133 3.78 3.62 0.79
CA GLN A 133 5.13 3.25 1.22
C GLN A 133 5.18 2.80 2.69
N ASP A 134 4.42 3.46 3.56
CA ASP A 134 4.29 3.05 4.96
C ASP A 134 3.70 1.65 5.09
N VAL A 135 2.60 1.35 4.38
CA VAL A 135 1.97 0.01 4.38
C VAL A 135 2.94 -1.05 3.83
N GLN A 136 3.66 -0.74 2.76
CA GLN A 136 4.69 -1.65 2.22
C GLN A 136 5.83 -1.88 3.21
N SER A 137 6.26 -0.85 3.93
CA SER A 137 7.32 -0.96 4.94
C SER A 137 6.98 -1.86 6.11
N VAL A 138 5.69 -2.09 6.34
CA VAL A 138 5.17 -3.02 7.36
C VAL A 138 5.30 -4.48 6.93
N LEU A 139 4.96 -4.78 5.68
CA LEU A 139 4.83 -6.16 5.19
C LEU A 139 6.11 -6.67 4.51
N ALA A 140 6.73 -5.82 3.68
CA ALA A 140 7.84 -6.24 2.83
C ALA A 140 9.08 -6.74 3.58
N PRO A 141 9.52 -6.14 4.72
CA PRO A 141 10.72 -6.60 5.41
C PRO A 141 10.59 -8.01 5.98
N GLY A 142 9.45 -8.36 6.56
CA GLY A 142 9.20 -9.71 7.08
C GLY A 142 9.25 -10.78 5.99
N ILE A 143 8.61 -10.49 4.85
CA ILE A 143 8.62 -11.38 3.69
C ILE A 143 10.04 -11.49 3.12
N ALA A 144 10.74 -10.36 2.93
CA ALA A 144 12.10 -10.34 2.41
C ALA A 144 13.08 -11.11 3.31
N ALA A 145 13.00 -10.93 4.63
CA ALA A 145 13.82 -11.65 5.59
C ALA A 145 13.60 -13.16 5.52
N ALA A 146 12.35 -13.60 5.52
CA ALA A 146 12.01 -15.02 5.44
C ALA A 146 12.53 -15.65 4.12
N PHE A 147 12.38 -14.96 2.98
CA PHE A 147 12.88 -15.43 1.70
C PHE A 147 14.41 -15.44 1.62
N LEU A 148 15.07 -14.34 1.98
CA LEU A 148 16.53 -14.22 1.92
C LEU A 148 17.20 -15.25 2.80
N LEU A 149 16.76 -15.38 4.05
CA LEU A 149 17.36 -16.38 4.97
C LEU A 149 16.98 -17.80 4.58
N GLY A 150 15.75 -18.04 4.10
CA GLY A 150 15.34 -19.36 3.61
C GLY A 150 16.16 -19.85 2.42
N ILE A 151 16.63 -18.96 1.54
CA ILE A 151 17.46 -19.29 0.40
C ILE A 151 18.96 -19.36 0.79
N CYS A 152 19.43 -18.35 1.53
CA CYS A 152 20.87 -18.18 1.81
C CYS A 152 21.37 -18.98 3.01
N TRP A 153 20.50 -19.28 3.97
CA TRP A 153 20.94 -19.91 5.23
C TRP A 153 20.38 -21.32 5.39
N LYS A 154 21.25 -22.32 5.28
CA LYS A 154 20.88 -23.75 5.39
C LYS A 154 20.29 -24.16 6.74
N ARG A 155 20.47 -23.36 7.79
CA ARG A 155 19.94 -23.61 9.15
C ARG A 155 18.60 -22.94 9.40
N ALA A 156 18.07 -22.15 8.46
CA ALA A 156 16.75 -21.53 8.59
C ALA A 156 15.67 -22.61 8.72
N THR A 157 14.82 -22.48 9.73
CA THR A 157 13.75 -23.43 10.01
C THR A 157 12.40 -22.83 9.61
N ALA A 158 11.44 -23.69 9.23
CA ALA A 158 10.09 -23.23 8.91
C ALA A 158 9.42 -22.51 10.09
N LYS A 159 9.74 -22.90 11.33
CA LYS A 159 9.27 -22.21 12.54
C LYS A 159 9.88 -20.82 12.69
N GLY A 160 11.19 -20.68 12.44
CA GLY A 160 11.86 -19.39 12.44
C GLY A 160 11.27 -18.43 11.43
N GLY A 161 11.07 -18.88 10.18
CA GLY A 161 10.43 -18.07 9.13
C GLY A 161 9.02 -17.63 9.51
N MET A 162 8.23 -18.50 10.14
CA MET A 162 6.88 -18.15 10.62
C MET A 162 6.93 -17.07 11.72
N TRP A 163 7.82 -17.21 12.70
CA TRP A 163 7.99 -16.23 13.77
C TRP A 163 8.54 -14.90 13.27
N GLY A 164 9.45 -14.91 12.29
CA GLY A 164 9.95 -13.70 11.64
C GLY A 164 8.84 -12.93 10.90
N LEU A 165 7.97 -13.64 10.17
CA LEU A 165 6.81 -13.05 9.52
C LEU A 165 5.80 -12.48 10.54
N LEU A 166 5.49 -13.23 11.59
CA LEU A 166 4.56 -12.78 12.65
C LEU A 166 5.11 -11.56 13.37
N ALA A 167 6.39 -11.55 13.73
CA ALA A 167 7.03 -10.39 14.35
C ALA A 167 6.95 -9.17 13.44
N GLY A 168 7.24 -9.33 12.14
CA GLY A 168 7.11 -8.28 11.14
C GLY A 168 5.71 -7.68 11.09
N ILE A 169 4.68 -8.52 11.03
CA ILE A 169 3.28 -8.10 10.99
C ILE A 169 2.88 -7.39 12.30
N ILE A 170 3.22 -7.94 13.47
CA ILE A 170 2.85 -7.35 14.77
C ILE A 170 3.47 -5.96 14.93
N ILE A 171 4.78 -5.81 14.69
CA ILE A 171 5.46 -4.52 14.84
C ILE A 171 4.95 -3.54 13.79
N GLY A 172 4.68 -4.00 12.59
CA GLY A 172 4.14 -3.17 11.53
C GLY A 172 2.72 -2.69 11.80
N LEU A 173 1.84 -3.55 12.31
CA LEU A 173 0.47 -3.17 12.70
C LEU A 173 0.46 -2.22 13.90
N THR A 174 1.36 -2.41 14.87
CA THR A 174 1.52 -1.45 15.99
C THR A 174 1.93 -0.07 15.48
N ARG A 175 2.83 0.01 14.51
CA ARG A 175 3.19 1.27 13.87
C ARG A 175 2.02 1.92 13.15
N LEU A 176 1.29 1.15 12.34
CA LEU A 176 0.12 1.66 11.62
C LEU A 176 -0.95 2.18 12.60
N GLY A 177 -1.22 1.42 13.66
CA GLY A 177 -2.13 1.81 14.75
C GLY A 177 -1.67 3.09 15.47
N ALA A 178 -0.37 3.20 15.75
CA ALA A 178 0.21 4.40 16.34
C ALA A 178 0.04 5.62 15.41
N LYS A 179 0.27 5.47 14.12
CA LYS A 179 0.04 6.55 13.13
C LYS A 179 -1.42 7.02 13.11
N VAL A 180 -2.37 6.09 13.10
CA VAL A 180 -3.81 6.42 13.15
C VAL A 180 -4.15 7.14 14.46
N TYR A 181 -3.63 6.66 15.59
CA TYR A 181 -3.87 7.26 16.89
C TYR A 181 -3.32 8.68 16.99
N TYR A 182 -2.04 8.88 16.67
CA TYR A 182 -1.39 10.20 16.76
C TYR A 182 -1.87 11.18 15.69
N SER A 183 -2.36 10.72 14.55
CA SER A 183 -3.02 11.58 13.55
C SER A 183 -4.31 12.20 14.06
N ASN A 184 -5.01 11.54 14.99
CA ASN A 184 -6.27 12.02 15.55
C ASN A 184 -6.12 12.77 16.88
N VAL A 185 -4.94 12.72 17.52
CA VAL A 185 -4.67 13.36 18.82
C VAL A 185 -3.70 14.52 18.62
N THR A 186 -4.22 15.73 18.64
CA THR A 186 -3.46 16.98 18.45
C THR A 186 -2.49 17.35 19.58
N ASP A 187 -2.70 16.81 20.79
CA ASP A 187 -1.93 17.15 22.00
C ASP A 187 -1.04 16.01 22.53
N ALA A 188 -0.56 15.14 21.65
CA ALA A 188 0.35 14.10 22.09
C ALA A 188 1.70 14.69 22.50
N SER A 189 2.02 14.64 23.78
CA SER A 189 3.35 14.97 24.32
C SER A 189 4.45 14.25 23.52
N ASP A 190 5.58 14.92 23.32
CA ASP A 190 6.75 14.35 22.64
C ASP A 190 7.32 13.17 23.45
N ASN A 191 6.76 12.00 23.20
CA ASN A 191 7.20 10.75 23.81
C ASN A 191 8.14 10.02 22.85
N TRP A 192 9.15 9.32 23.39
CA TRP A 192 10.03 8.44 22.62
C TRP A 192 9.28 7.52 21.63
N PHE A 193 8.09 7.05 22.04
CA PHE A 193 7.25 6.19 21.20
C PHE A 193 6.75 6.91 19.93
N LYS A 194 6.39 8.21 20.03
CA LYS A 194 6.00 9.04 18.89
C LYS A 194 7.16 9.18 17.91
N THR A 195 8.36 9.51 18.40
CA THR A 195 9.54 9.68 17.55
C THR A 195 9.88 8.40 16.79
N VAL A 196 9.83 7.23 17.46
CA VAL A 196 10.21 5.94 16.84
C VAL A 196 9.12 5.39 15.92
N PHE A 197 7.84 5.52 16.25
CA PHE A 197 6.76 4.88 15.50
C PHE A 197 6.00 5.82 14.57
N PHE A 198 5.93 7.11 14.85
CA PHE A 198 5.21 8.08 14.03
C PHE A 198 6.14 8.88 13.11
N ASP A 199 7.17 9.55 13.66
CA ASP A 199 8.03 10.46 12.91
C ASP A 199 9.14 9.77 12.11
N PHE A 200 9.41 8.49 12.41
CA PHE A 200 10.48 7.75 11.74
C PHE A 200 10.15 7.53 10.26
N ASN A 201 11.05 7.92 9.37
CA ASN A 201 10.87 7.76 7.93
C ASN A 201 10.66 6.27 7.58
N TRP A 202 9.69 5.99 6.71
CA TRP A 202 9.34 4.64 6.28
C TRP A 202 10.54 3.82 5.77
N LEU A 203 11.50 4.48 5.12
CA LEU A 203 12.68 3.83 4.56
C LEU A 203 13.61 3.27 5.65
N TYR A 204 13.91 4.08 6.67
CA TYR A 204 14.73 3.63 7.80
C TYR A 204 14.02 2.56 8.62
N PHE A 205 12.71 2.71 8.80
CA PHE A 205 11.90 1.71 9.47
C PHE A 205 11.95 0.36 8.74
N CYS A 206 11.85 0.36 7.41
CA CYS A 206 11.97 -0.85 6.59
C CYS A 206 13.33 -1.54 6.83
N GLY A 207 14.43 -0.79 6.88
CA GLY A 207 15.76 -1.31 7.18
C GLY A 207 15.87 -1.94 8.57
N VAL A 208 15.40 -1.24 9.60
CA VAL A 208 15.39 -1.75 10.98
C VAL A 208 14.54 -3.01 11.09
N MET A 209 13.35 -3.02 10.48
CA MET A 209 12.46 -4.17 10.47
C MET A 209 13.07 -5.38 9.78
N LEU A 210 13.78 -5.18 8.68
CA LEU A 210 14.48 -6.27 7.99
C LEU A 210 15.53 -6.91 8.91
N ILE A 211 16.32 -6.10 9.63
CA ILE A 211 17.30 -6.59 10.58
C ILE A 211 16.62 -7.37 11.73
N VAL A 212 15.58 -6.82 12.32
CA VAL A 212 14.83 -7.48 13.40
C VAL A 212 14.23 -8.81 12.94
N CYS A 213 13.60 -8.85 11.77
CA CYS A 213 13.04 -10.07 11.22
C CYS A 213 14.14 -11.11 10.91
N CYS A 214 15.32 -10.68 10.41
CA CYS A 214 16.47 -11.55 10.19
C CYS A 214 17.04 -12.15 11.49
N LEU A 215 16.97 -11.41 12.60
CA LEU A 215 17.42 -11.91 13.91
C LEU A 215 16.45 -12.93 14.52
N VAL A 216 15.16 -12.82 14.19
CA VAL A 216 14.11 -13.72 14.70
C VAL A 216 14.02 -15.02 13.89
N VAL A 217 14.35 -15.00 12.59
CA VAL A 217 14.37 -16.21 11.71
C VAL A 217 15.54 -17.12 12.01
#